data_12b0da6e2a0ab7796cbc2b46a8a79975
#
_entry.id   12b0da6e2a0ab7796cbc2b46a8a79975
#
_cell.length_a   1.000
_cell.length_b   1.000
_cell.length_c   1.000
_cell.angle_alpha   90.00
_cell.angle_beta   90.00
_cell.angle_gamma   90.00
#
_symmetry.space_group_name_H-M   'P 1'
#
loop_
_entity.id
_entity.type
_entity.pdbx_description
1 polymer ?
#
loop_
_entity_poly.entity_id
_entity_poly.type
_entity_poly.pdbx_seq_one_letter_code
_entity_poly.pdbx_strand_id
1 'polypeptide(L)'
;MLTDREVLSTLNMLRNEHLDVRTVTLGISLFDCASHDFDVFAYRVRAKIAKYAAKLVATCNEVGDKFGIPVVNKRISVSPIGVVGASFSRDQMVRACQVLDESAKDAGVDFLGGFGALVHKGFSAGDKRLIAAIPRALAETDIVCSSVNIGSTKSGINMDAVKLM
;
A
#
# COMPACT_ATOMS: atom_id res chain seq x y z
N MET A 1 -28.45 9.16 -15.43
CA MET A 1 -29.59 8.19 -15.37
C MET A 1 -29.08 6.92 -16.03
N LEU A 2 -29.17 5.77 -15.36
CA LEU A 2 -28.76 4.49 -15.95
C LEU A 2 -29.73 4.10 -17.08
N THR A 3 -29.20 3.62 -18.18
CA THR A 3 -30.00 3.09 -19.29
C THR A 3 -30.37 1.63 -19.07
N ASP A 4 -31.48 1.15 -19.66
CA ASP A 4 -31.90 -0.25 -19.57
C ASP A 4 -30.80 -1.22 -20.01
N ARG A 5 -30.01 -0.83 -21.03
CA ARG A 5 -28.88 -1.62 -21.52
C ARG A 5 -27.77 -1.78 -20.47
N GLU A 6 -27.44 -0.71 -19.73
CA GLU A 6 -26.45 -0.75 -18.65
C GLU A 6 -26.94 -1.62 -17.50
N VAL A 7 -28.21 -1.55 -17.15
CA VAL A 7 -28.84 -2.40 -16.12
C VAL A 7 -28.78 -3.88 -16.52
N LEU A 8 -29.18 -4.22 -17.76
CA LEU A 8 -29.12 -5.59 -18.26
C LEU A 8 -27.68 -6.12 -18.35
N SER A 9 -26.72 -5.30 -18.78
CA SER A 9 -25.30 -5.67 -18.81
C SER A 9 -24.77 -5.96 -17.41
N THR A 10 -25.11 -5.14 -16.41
CA THR A 10 -24.73 -5.35 -15.02
C THR A 10 -25.34 -6.62 -14.44
N LEU A 11 -26.62 -6.89 -14.72
CA LEU A 11 -27.28 -8.11 -14.28
C LEU A 11 -26.65 -9.37 -14.89
N ASN A 12 -26.29 -9.32 -16.19
CA ASN A 12 -25.59 -10.43 -16.83
C ASN A 12 -24.20 -10.66 -16.19
N MET A 13 -23.44 -9.60 -15.95
CA MET A 13 -22.13 -9.63 -15.31
C MET A 13 -22.21 -10.26 -13.91
N LEU A 14 -23.19 -9.88 -13.09
CA LEU A 14 -23.35 -10.41 -11.74
C LEU A 14 -23.87 -11.84 -11.68
N ARG A 15 -24.87 -12.18 -12.54
CA ARG A 15 -25.57 -13.49 -12.48
C ARG A 15 -24.85 -14.58 -13.25
N ASN A 16 -24.28 -14.26 -14.40
CA ASN A 16 -23.70 -15.25 -15.31
C ASN A 16 -22.18 -15.27 -15.27
N GLU A 17 -21.54 -14.11 -15.12
CA GLU A 17 -20.09 -13.99 -15.17
C GLU A 17 -19.46 -13.90 -13.76
N HIS A 18 -20.27 -13.65 -12.73
CA HIS A 18 -19.84 -13.54 -11.32
C HIS A 18 -18.66 -12.57 -11.11
N LEU A 19 -18.67 -11.45 -11.86
CA LEU A 19 -17.64 -10.42 -11.78
C LEU A 19 -17.86 -9.52 -10.56
N ASP A 20 -16.76 -9.17 -9.91
CA ASP A 20 -16.71 -8.21 -8.81
C ASP A 20 -15.61 -7.16 -9.03
N VAL A 21 -15.63 -6.06 -8.27
CA VAL A 21 -14.49 -5.14 -8.19
C VAL A 21 -13.54 -5.70 -7.14
N ARG A 22 -12.50 -6.38 -7.60
CA ARG A 22 -11.56 -7.07 -6.73
C ARG A 22 -10.87 -6.15 -5.74
N THR A 23 -10.45 -4.97 -6.18
CA THR A 23 -9.71 -4.03 -5.33
C THR A 23 -9.84 -2.60 -5.84
N VAL A 24 -10.09 -1.67 -4.92
CA VAL A 24 -9.90 -0.23 -5.13
C VAL A 24 -8.66 0.20 -4.33
N THR A 25 -7.70 0.85 -4.98
CA THR A 25 -6.45 1.28 -4.35
C THR A 25 -6.29 2.80 -4.42
N LEU A 26 -6.13 3.43 -3.25
CA LEU A 26 -5.78 4.84 -3.13
C LEU A 26 -4.25 4.99 -3.05
N GLY A 27 -3.65 5.66 -4.03
CA GLY A 27 -2.22 5.98 -4.02
C GLY A 27 -1.94 7.27 -3.24
N ILE A 28 -1.05 7.22 -2.26
CA ILE A 28 -0.63 8.38 -1.45
C ILE A 28 0.88 8.54 -1.53
N SER A 29 1.36 9.66 -2.09
CA SER A 29 2.79 9.99 -2.05
C SER A 29 3.20 10.42 -0.63
N LEU A 30 4.29 9.85 -0.10
CA LEU A 30 4.85 10.19 1.22
C LEU A 30 6.17 10.96 1.13
N PHE A 31 6.61 11.41 -0.05
CA PHE A 31 7.89 12.10 -0.19
C PHE A 31 7.97 13.40 0.61
N ASP A 32 6.88 14.12 0.75
CA ASP A 32 6.78 15.33 1.57
C ASP A 32 6.72 15.05 3.08
N CYS A 33 6.51 13.79 3.48
CA CYS A 33 6.58 13.36 4.87
C CYS A 33 8.02 13.01 5.30
N ALA A 34 8.96 12.89 4.35
CA ALA A 34 10.34 12.53 4.65
C ALA A 34 10.97 13.47 5.69
N SER A 35 11.65 12.90 6.67
CA SER A 35 12.35 13.63 7.74
C SER A 35 13.46 12.76 8.32
N HIS A 36 14.53 13.39 8.82
CA HIS A 36 15.53 12.70 9.64
C HIS A 36 15.00 12.38 11.05
N ASP A 37 14.08 13.22 11.55
CA ASP A 37 13.37 12.99 12.80
C ASP A 37 12.20 12.03 12.55
N PHE A 38 12.25 10.89 13.26
CA PHE A 38 11.24 9.84 13.11
C PHE A 38 9.86 10.28 13.60
N ASP A 39 9.77 11.04 14.66
CA ASP A 39 8.48 11.43 15.26
C ASP A 39 7.76 12.46 14.35
N VAL A 40 8.52 13.36 13.72
CA VAL A 40 8.01 14.26 12.68
C VAL A 40 7.50 13.48 11.47
N PHE A 41 8.25 12.49 11.02
CA PHE A 41 7.82 11.59 9.94
C PHE A 41 6.51 10.86 10.30
N ALA A 42 6.47 10.22 11.45
CA ALA A 42 5.32 9.47 11.93
C ALA A 42 4.05 10.33 12.02
N TYR A 43 4.19 11.53 12.59
CA TYR A 43 3.09 12.50 12.67
C TYR A 43 2.56 12.89 11.28
N ARG A 44 3.46 13.25 10.34
CA ARG A 44 3.08 13.63 8.98
C ARG A 44 2.39 12.50 8.22
N VAL A 45 2.89 11.27 8.36
CA VAL A 45 2.30 10.09 7.72
C VAL A 45 0.90 9.84 8.23
N ARG A 46 0.69 9.80 9.57
CA ARG A 46 -0.64 9.65 10.17
C ARG A 46 -1.61 10.71 9.71
N ALA A 47 -1.22 11.98 9.80
CA ALA A 47 -2.06 13.09 9.38
C ALA A 47 -2.42 13.02 7.89
N LYS A 48 -1.47 12.63 7.05
CA LYS A 48 -1.69 12.53 5.61
C LYS A 48 -2.60 11.38 5.24
N ILE A 49 -2.39 10.18 5.78
CA ILE A 49 -3.26 9.03 5.54
C ILE A 49 -4.67 9.33 6.04
N ALA A 50 -4.82 9.83 7.26
CA ALA A 50 -6.13 10.21 7.82
C ALA A 50 -6.87 11.21 6.93
N LYS A 51 -6.18 12.22 6.40
CA LYS A 51 -6.78 13.23 5.51
C LYS A 51 -7.27 12.64 4.19
N TYR A 52 -6.43 11.86 3.49
CA TYR A 52 -6.74 11.40 2.14
C TYR A 52 -7.60 10.15 2.12
N ALA A 53 -7.49 9.26 3.10
CA ALA A 53 -8.26 8.03 3.18
C ALA A 53 -9.63 8.18 3.87
N ALA A 54 -9.93 9.33 4.47
CA ALA A 54 -11.13 9.57 5.28
C ALA A 54 -12.45 9.13 4.64
N LYS A 55 -12.55 9.21 3.32
CA LYS A 55 -13.78 8.87 2.58
C LYS A 55 -13.67 7.60 1.74
N LEU A 56 -12.50 6.94 1.72
CA LEU A 56 -12.24 5.83 0.80
C LEU A 56 -13.26 4.69 1.00
N VAL A 57 -13.37 4.19 2.22
CA VAL A 57 -14.24 3.05 2.53
C VAL A 57 -15.71 3.39 2.31
N ALA A 58 -16.15 4.54 2.81
CA ALA A 58 -17.54 4.99 2.65
C ALA A 58 -17.92 5.14 1.17
N THR A 59 -17.05 5.78 0.38
CA THR A 59 -17.28 5.95 -1.06
C THR A 59 -17.30 4.62 -1.81
N CYS A 60 -16.41 3.69 -1.47
CA CYS A 60 -16.41 2.35 -2.09
C CYS A 60 -17.71 1.59 -1.80
N ASN A 61 -18.20 1.65 -0.57
CA ASN A 61 -19.45 1.01 -0.20
C ASN A 61 -20.65 1.67 -0.90
N GLU A 62 -20.75 3.01 -0.91
CA GLU A 62 -21.79 3.75 -1.62
C GLU A 62 -21.84 3.42 -3.11
N VAL A 63 -20.68 3.35 -3.76
CA VAL A 63 -20.57 2.98 -5.19
C VAL A 63 -20.98 1.52 -5.40
N GLY A 64 -20.53 0.61 -4.53
CA GLY A 64 -20.92 -0.80 -4.56
C GLY A 64 -22.42 -0.99 -4.46
N ASP A 65 -23.05 -0.33 -3.49
CA ASP A 65 -24.50 -0.38 -3.28
C ASP A 65 -25.27 0.22 -4.46
N LYS A 66 -24.79 1.36 -4.98
CA LYS A 66 -25.44 2.05 -6.11
C LYS A 66 -25.47 1.22 -7.39
N PHE A 67 -24.40 0.47 -7.67
CA PHE A 67 -24.27 -0.32 -8.90
C PHE A 67 -24.54 -1.81 -8.70
N GLY A 68 -24.75 -2.26 -7.45
CA GLY A 68 -24.95 -3.67 -7.14
C GLY A 68 -23.70 -4.53 -7.36
N ILE A 69 -22.51 -3.92 -7.39
CA ILE A 69 -21.24 -4.61 -7.62
C ILE A 69 -20.39 -4.45 -6.36
N PRO A 70 -20.08 -5.53 -5.63
CA PRO A 70 -19.31 -5.44 -4.40
C PRO A 70 -17.85 -5.04 -4.69
N VAL A 71 -17.33 -4.10 -3.88
CA VAL A 71 -15.89 -3.80 -3.81
C VAL A 71 -15.29 -4.65 -2.72
N VAL A 72 -14.56 -5.72 -3.11
CA VAL A 72 -14.07 -6.74 -2.19
C VAL A 72 -13.01 -6.16 -1.25
N ASN A 73 -11.97 -5.51 -1.78
CA ASN A 73 -10.88 -4.95 -0.99
C ASN A 73 -10.71 -3.44 -1.22
N LYS A 74 -10.53 -2.68 -0.15
CA LYS A 74 -10.13 -1.27 -0.15
C LYS A 74 -8.69 -1.21 0.32
N ARG A 75 -7.81 -0.63 -0.48
CA ARG A 75 -6.36 -0.64 -0.24
C ARG A 75 -5.77 0.77 -0.30
N ILE A 76 -4.76 1.00 0.54
CA ILE A 76 -3.86 2.15 0.39
C ILE A 76 -2.52 1.66 -0.17
N SER A 77 -1.93 2.41 -1.09
CA SER A 77 -0.57 2.22 -1.57
C SER A 77 0.23 3.50 -1.33
N VAL A 78 1.36 3.39 -0.66
CA VAL A 78 2.23 4.54 -0.36
C VAL A 78 3.55 4.46 -1.13
N SER A 79 4.27 5.59 -1.17
CA SER A 79 5.63 5.63 -1.75
C SER A 79 6.55 4.64 -1.04
N PRO A 80 7.51 3.99 -1.75
CA PRO A 80 8.40 2.99 -1.16
C PRO A 80 9.14 3.52 0.07
N ILE A 81 8.96 2.89 1.21
CA ILE A 81 9.55 3.32 2.49
C ILE A 81 11.08 3.21 2.48
N GLY A 82 11.66 2.30 1.68
CA GLY A 82 13.10 2.25 1.47
C GLY A 82 13.71 3.56 0.96
N VAL A 83 12.91 4.35 0.21
CA VAL A 83 13.32 5.67 -0.30
C VAL A 83 12.96 6.78 0.69
N VAL A 84 11.71 6.83 1.14
CA VAL A 84 11.20 7.89 2.03
C VAL A 84 11.90 7.88 3.39
N GLY A 85 12.15 6.69 3.95
CA GLY A 85 12.85 6.45 5.23
C GLY A 85 14.33 6.11 5.05
N ALA A 86 14.99 6.58 3.98
CA ALA A 86 16.38 6.19 3.68
C ALA A 86 17.39 6.51 4.79
N SER A 87 17.10 7.46 5.68
CA SER A 87 17.93 7.81 6.84
C SER A 87 17.67 6.94 8.07
N PHE A 88 16.58 6.14 8.10
CA PHE A 88 16.16 5.41 9.28
C PHE A 88 17.05 4.22 9.59
N SER A 89 17.21 3.93 10.89
CA SER A 89 17.79 2.69 11.38
C SER A 89 16.84 1.50 11.14
N ARG A 90 17.33 0.28 11.30
CA ARG A 90 16.50 -0.93 11.19
C ARG A 90 15.29 -0.92 12.15
N ASP A 91 15.49 -0.50 13.39
CA ASP A 91 14.40 -0.42 14.38
C ASP A 91 13.39 0.68 14.03
N GLN A 92 13.87 1.81 13.50
CA GLN A 92 12.98 2.85 12.99
C GLN A 92 12.18 2.39 11.75
N MET A 93 12.72 1.52 10.90
CA MET A 93 11.97 0.91 9.80
C MET A 93 10.83 0.02 10.31
N VAL A 94 11.07 -0.78 11.37
CA VAL A 94 10.00 -1.57 12.01
C VAL A 94 8.92 -0.65 12.58
N ARG A 95 9.32 0.40 13.32
CA ARG A 95 8.37 1.40 13.83
C ARG A 95 7.60 2.12 12.72
N ALA A 96 8.23 2.39 11.57
CA ALA A 96 7.55 2.98 10.42
C ALA A 96 6.46 2.04 9.86
N CYS A 97 6.72 0.73 9.84
CA CYS A 97 5.71 -0.27 9.47
C CYS A 97 4.51 -0.25 10.44
N GLN A 98 4.78 -0.19 11.75
CA GLN A 98 3.73 -0.09 12.78
C GLN A 98 2.87 1.18 12.61
N VAL A 99 3.52 2.34 12.35
CA VAL A 99 2.81 3.59 12.06
C VAL A 99 1.90 3.48 10.84
N LEU A 100 2.35 2.79 9.80
CA LEU A 100 1.54 2.53 8.59
C LEU A 100 0.36 1.60 8.91
N ASP A 101 0.59 0.54 9.67
CA ASP A 101 -0.43 -0.43 10.09
C ASP A 101 -1.55 0.22 10.89
N GLU A 102 -1.18 0.98 11.94
CA GLU A 102 -2.13 1.75 12.75
C GLU A 102 -2.92 2.74 11.90
N SER A 103 -2.24 3.52 11.04
CA SER A 103 -2.90 4.50 10.18
C SER A 103 -3.87 3.86 9.19
N ALA A 104 -3.57 2.67 8.69
CA ALA A 104 -4.43 1.94 7.78
C ALA A 104 -5.63 1.31 8.50
N LYS A 105 -5.44 0.80 9.73
CA LYS A 105 -6.52 0.34 10.60
C LYS A 105 -7.49 1.46 10.95
N ASP A 106 -6.97 2.63 11.31
CA ASP A 106 -7.78 3.82 11.59
C ASP A 106 -8.59 4.28 10.37
N ALA A 107 -8.05 4.12 9.16
CA ALA A 107 -8.74 4.39 7.91
C ALA A 107 -9.76 3.30 7.51
N GLY A 108 -9.77 2.16 8.19
CA GLY A 108 -10.68 1.03 7.94
C GLY A 108 -10.42 0.29 6.62
N VAL A 109 -9.20 0.34 6.10
CA VAL A 109 -8.84 -0.35 4.85
C VAL A 109 -8.35 -1.77 5.12
N ASP A 110 -8.49 -2.64 4.12
CA ASP A 110 -8.15 -4.06 4.26
C ASP A 110 -6.64 -4.31 4.17
N PHE A 111 -5.91 -3.51 3.35
CA PHE A 111 -4.47 -3.65 3.15
C PHE A 111 -3.78 -2.31 2.91
N LEU A 112 -2.50 -2.23 3.32
CA LEU A 112 -1.61 -1.13 2.97
C LEU A 112 -0.34 -1.69 2.33
N GLY A 113 -0.04 -1.25 1.09
CA GLY A 113 1.18 -1.56 0.35
C GLY A 113 2.13 -0.37 0.33
N GLY A 114 3.44 -0.65 0.09
CA GLY A 114 4.48 0.37 -0.01
C GLY A 114 5.59 0.24 1.04
N PHE A 115 5.44 -0.66 2.01
CA PHE A 115 6.58 -1.04 2.86
C PHE A 115 7.55 -1.91 2.05
N GLY A 116 8.34 -1.27 1.19
CA GLY A 116 9.16 -1.97 0.21
C GLY A 116 10.36 -1.18 -0.28
N ALA A 117 11.17 -1.85 -1.09
CA ALA A 117 12.40 -1.33 -1.68
C ALA A 117 12.45 -1.57 -3.20
N LEU A 118 13.16 -0.69 -3.92
CA LEU A 118 13.35 -0.77 -5.36
C LEU A 118 14.84 -1.04 -5.65
N VAL A 119 15.23 -2.31 -5.71
CA VAL A 119 16.64 -2.73 -5.77
C VAL A 119 17.08 -3.29 -7.13
N HIS A 120 16.26 -3.14 -8.16
CA HIS A 120 16.56 -3.64 -9.52
C HIS A 120 17.81 -3.03 -10.16
N LYS A 121 18.26 -1.85 -9.68
CA LYS A 121 19.49 -1.19 -10.13
C LYS A 121 20.62 -1.20 -9.08
N GLY A 122 20.44 -1.93 -8.00
CA GLY A 122 21.38 -1.97 -6.88
C GLY A 122 20.72 -1.57 -5.56
N PHE A 123 21.50 -1.61 -4.47
CA PHE A 123 21.02 -1.31 -3.13
C PHE A 123 21.49 0.07 -2.67
N SER A 124 20.59 0.85 -2.12
CA SER A 124 20.94 1.93 -1.21
C SER A 124 21.16 1.39 0.22
N ALA A 125 21.73 2.20 1.10
CA ALA A 125 21.85 1.86 2.50
C ALA A 125 20.47 1.73 3.19
N GLY A 126 19.49 2.52 2.75
CA GLY A 126 18.10 2.46 3.21
C GLY A 126 17.43 1.15 2.82
N ASP A 127 17.61 0.72 1.55
CA ASP A 127 17.04 -0.53 1.06
C ASP A 127 17.52 -1.74 1.87
N LYS A 128 18.83 -1.83 2.14
CA LYS A 128 19.39 -2.92 2.96
C LYS A 128 18.82 -2.96 4.36
N ARG A 129 18.65 -1.79 5.00
CA ARG A 129 18.06 -1.71 6.35
C ARG A 129 16.58 -2.09 6.34
N LEU A 130 15.83 -1.64 5.32
CA LEU A 130 14.42 -2.00 5.17
C LEU A 130 14.27 -3.51 4.96
N ILE A 131 15.01 -4.10 4.01
CA ILE A 131 14.93 -5.55 3.74
C ILE A 131 15.24 -6.34 5.02
N ALA A 132 16.29 -5.96 5.76
CA ALA A 132 16.60 -6.59 7.03
C ALA A 132 15.52 -6.39 8.12
N ALA A 133 14.67 -5.38 7.98
CA ALA A 133 13.57 -5.11 8.91
C ALA A 133 12.28 -5.88 8.55
N ILE A 134 12.08 -6.29 7.29
CA ILE A 134 10.84 -6.91 6.79
C ILE A 134 10.35 -8.06 7.69
N PRO A 135 11.17 -9.07 8.05
CA PRO A 135 10.66 -10.21 8.81
C PRO A 135 10.04 -9.82 10.14
N ARG A 136 10.71 -8.91 10.88
CA ARG A 136 10.21 -8.42 12.16
C ARG A 136 9.03 -7.48 11.98
N ALA A 137 9.10 -6.57 11.01
CA ALA A 137 8.05 -5.60 10.73
C ALA A 137 6.72 -6.30 10.40
N LEU A 138 6.74 -7.33 9.54
CA LEU A 138 5.54 -8.08 9.18
C LEU A 138 5.04 -9.00 10.30
N ALA A 139 5.93 -9.48 11.18
CA ALA A 139 5.51 -10.25 12.36
C ALA A 139 4.81 -9.37 13.43
N GLU A 140 5.07 -8.07 13.42
CA GLU A 140 4.52 -7.11 14.38
C GLU A 140 3.36 -6.26 13.80
N THR A 141 2.89 -6.55 12.57
CA THR A 141 1.80 -5.82 11.89
C THR A 141 0.81 -6.79 11.24
N ASP A 142 -0.43 -6.35 11.00
CA ASP A 142 -1.51 -7.23 10.54
C ASP A 142 -1.87 -7.01 9.06
N ILE A 143 -1.94 -5.74 8.61
CA ILE A 143 -2.50 -5.38 7.29
C ILE A 143 -1.49 -4.74 6.34
N VAL A 144 -0.25 -4.56 6.76
CA VAL A 144 0.82 -4.05 5.89
C VAL A 144 1.37 -5.15 5.00
N CYS A 145 1.45 -4.85 3.70
CA CYS A 145 2.07 -5.72 2.71
C CYS A 145 3.45 -5.17 2.33
N SER A 146 4.44 -6.07 2.23
CA SER A 146 5.79 -5.73 1.79
C SER A 146 6.08 -6.28 0.40
N SER A 147 6.90 -5.56 -0.37
CA SER A 147 7.41 -6.02 -1.64
C SER A 147 8.80 -5.44 -1.92
N VAL A 148 9.65 -6.25 -2.55
CA VAL A 148 10.98 -5.82 -3.00
C VAL A 148 11.08 -6.02 -4.50
N ASN A 149 11.24 -4.92 -5.24
CA ASN A 149 11.39 -4.97 -6.70
C ASN A 149 12.84 -5.28 -7.05
N ILE A 150 13.11 -6.51 -7.47
CA ILE A 150 14.45 -7.04 -7.77
C ILE A 150 14.81 -6.99 -9.24
N GLY A 151 13.88 -6.70 -10.14
CA GLY A 151 14.15 -6.73 -11.57
C GLY A 151 13.27 -5.80 -12.39
N SER A 152 13.74 -5.50 -13.61
CA SER A 152 12.96 -4.81 -14.63
C SER A 152 13.38 -5.24 -16.02
N THR A 153 12.54 -5.00 -17.03
CA THR A 153 12.84 -5.30 -18.44
C THR A 153 14.08 -4.56 -18.96
N LYS A 154 14.41 -3.41 -18.36
CA LYS A 154 15.59 -2.61 -18.75
C LYS A 154 16.88 -2.99 -18.03
N SER A 155 16.80 -3.34 -16.74
CA SER A 155 17.99 -3.59 -15.91
C SER A 155 18.26 -5.08 -15.66
N GLY A 156 17.37 -5.98 -16.10
CA GLY A 156 17.44 -7.39 -15.76
C GLY A 156 17.10 -7.64 -14.28
N ILE A 157 17.61 -8.73 -13.74
CA ILE A 157 17.37 -9.19 -12.36
C ILE A 157 18.61 -8.95 -11.51
N ASN A 158 18.45 -8.35 -10.35
CA ASN A 158 19.51 -8.20 -9.35
C ASN A 158 19.65 -9.50 -8.56
N MET A 159 20.65 -10.33 -8.94
CA MET A 159 20.88 -11.64 -8.33
C MET A 159 21.33 -11.56 -6.87
N ASP A 160 21.96 -10.46 -6.46
CA ASP A 160 22.33 -10.25 -5.05
C ASP A 160 21.08 -9.98 -4.20
N ALA A 161 20.07 -9.33 -4.78
CA ALA A 161 18.77 -9.17 -4.13
C ALA A 161 18.04 -10.51 -4.00
N VAL A 162 18.09 -11.38 -5.02
CA VAL A 162 17.50 -12.73 -4.96
C VAL A 162 18.13 -13.56 -3.84
N LYS A 163 19.46 -13.46 -3.65
CA LYS A 163 20.15 -14.18 -2.57
C LYS A 163 19.84 -13.64 -1.18
N LEU A 164 19.50 -12.35 -1.08
CA LEU A 164 19.21 -11.70 0.19
C LEU A 164 17.79 -11.96 0.68
N MET A 165 16.85 -12.17 -0.24
CA MET A 165 15.43 -12.46 0.01
C MET A 165 15.17 -13.93 0.30
#